data_07339921d00413981cdaf980d39851bd
#
_entry.id   07339921d00413981cdaf980d39851bd
#
_cell.length_a   1.000
_cell.length_b   1.000
_cell.length_c   1.000
_cell.angle_alpha   90.00
_cell.angle_beta   90.00
_cell.angle_gamma   90.00
#
_symmetry.space_group_name_H-M   'P 1'
#
loop_
_entity.id
_entity.type
_entity.pdbx_description
1 polymer ?
#
loop_
_entity_poly.entity_id
_entity_poly.type
_entity_poly.pdbx_seq_one_letter_code
_entity_poly.pdbx_strand_id
1 'polypeptide(L)'
;MGRTGVAAALASTVVLLSGCGTTVAGAPTWPGAFLQRALLGSGDFPAGVQYDRINEEPGKPDGADGPGSMMSRPKGCANALTNVIRQTAERGPGSAAKYAVSYDGARIGMTVLSWNLDLDKLKAEAERCATFEAFFDPDSDGIPMTTEALSGLPGRAVGYQQTMTLNGEKNSVFMAFQNVGTRAVFGVAFPTPNPNIAAKASLPQTFLEIFTKQAAKLQAS
;
A
#
# COMPACT_ATOMS: atom_id res chain seq x y z
N MET A 1 -88.10 -35.70 -1.36
CA MET A 1 -86.97 -35.75 -0.41
C MET A 1 -85.72 -35.32 -1.14
N GLY A 2 -85.40 -34.02 -1.16
CA GLY A 2 -84.32 -33.47 -1.86
C GLY A 2 -83.29 -32.92 -0.86
N ARG A 3 -82.05 -33.27 -0.99
CA ARG A 3 -80.94 -32.72 -0.26
C ARG A 3 -80.11 -31.85 -1.21
N THR A 4 -80.24 -30.56 -1.06
CA THR A 4 -79.42 -29.54 -1.69
C THR A 4 -78.08 -29.43 -0.96
N GLY A 5 -76.97 -29.76 -1.68
CA GLY A 5 -75.62 -29.58 -1.22
C GLY A 5 -75.12 -28.21 -1.66
N VAL A 6 -74.72 -27.41 -0.68
CA VAL A 6 -74.07 -26.11 -0.88
C VAL A 6 -72.57 -26.34 -1.06
N ALA A 7 -72.05 -26.05 -2.23
CA ALA A 7 -70.62 -26.05 -2.51
C ALA A 7 -70.04 -24.66 -2.13
N ALA A 8 -69.22 -24.62 -1.10
CA ALA A 8 -68.47 -23.42 -0.71
C ALA A 8 -67.17 -23.35 -1.56
N ALA A 9 -67.09 -22.34 -2.42
CA ALA A 9 -65.89 -22.01 -3.16
C ALA A 9 -64.94 -21.19 -2.33
N LEU A 10 -63.82 -21.75 -1.90
CA LEU A 10 -62.70 -21.06 -1.28
C LEU A 10 -61.86 -20.36 -2.35
N ALA A 11 -62.02 -19.06 -2.46
CA ALA A 11 -61.16 -18.23 -3.31
C ALA A 11 -59.85 -17.94 -2.56
N SER A 12 -58.76 -18.64 -2.96
CA SER A 12 -57.40 -18.37 -2.46
C SER A 12 -56.80 -17.15 -3.16
N THR A 13 -56.75 -16.03 -2.45
CA THR A 13 -56.10 -14.80 -2.90
C THR A 13 -54.57 -14.97 -2.75
N VAL A 14 -53.85 -15.24 -3.85
CA VAL A 14 -52.40 -15.20 -3.88
C VAL A 14 -51.96 -13.75 -3.99
N VAL A 15 -51.50 -13.19 -2.85
CA VAL A 15 -50.86 -11.87 -2.83
C VAL A 15 -49.45 -12.04 -3.36
N LEU A 16 -49.22 -11.66 -4.62
CA LEU A 16 -47.89 -11.53 -5.23
C LEU A 16 -47.21 -10.29 -4.57
N LEU A 17 -46.36 -10.53 -3.59
CA LEU A 17 -45.40 -9.55 -3.10
C LEU A 17 -44.35 -9.32 -4.23
N SER A 18 -44.65 -8.42 -5.15
CA SER A 18 -43.66 -7.84 -6.05
C SER A 18 -42.76 -6.93 -5.25
N GLY A 19 -41.73 -7.49 -4.63
CA GLY A 19 -40.61 -6.73 -4.08
C GLY A 19 -39.96 -5.94 -5.19
N CYS A 20 -40.14 -4.61 -5.20
CA CYS A 20 -39.36 -3.71 -6.02
C CYS A 20 -37.89 -3.80 -5.60
N GLY A 21 -37.16 -4.76 -6.13
CA GLY A 21 -35.73 -4.77 -6.09
C GLY A 21 -35.22 -3.69 -7.04
N THR A 22 -34.98 -2.48 -6.56
CA THR A 22 -34.22 -1.49 -7.31
C THR A 22 -32.79 -1.98 -7.38
N THR A 23 -32.43 -2.60 -8.50
CA THR A 23 -31.03 -2.81 -8.86
C THR A 23 -30.41 -1.42 -9.08
N VAL A 24 -29.70 -0.92 -8.09
CA VAL A 24 -28.87 0.28 -8.27
C VAL A 24 -27.71 -0.14 -9.18
N ALA A 25 -27.86 0.10 -10.48
CA ALA A 25 -26.76 -0.01 -11.43
C ALA A 25 -25.81 1.18 -11.21
N GLY A 26 -24.90 1.06 -10.24
CA GLY A 26 -23.86 2.03 -9.94
C GLY A 26 -22.57 1.30 -9.59
N ALA A 27 -21.45 1.80 -10.09
CA ALA A 27 -20.16 1.38 -9.55
C ALA A 27 -20.08 1.77 -8.08
N PRO A 28 -19.52 0.93 -7.17
CA PRO A 28 -19.36 1.31 -5.78
C PRO A 28 -18.64 2.65 -5.67
N THR A 29 -19.28 3.64 -5.04
CA THR A 29 -18.76 5.02 -4.95
C THR A 29 -17.99 5.31 -3.66
N TRP A 30 -17.84 4.31 -2.78
CA TRP A 30 -17.03 4.49 -1.58
C TRP A 30 -15.54 4.70 -1.94
N PRO A 31 -14.79 5.55 -1.22
CA PRO A 31 -13.42 5.92 -1.58
C PRO A 31 -12.49 4.74 -1.84
N GLY A 32 -12.61 3.66 -1.08
CA GLY A 32 -11.83 2.45 -1.24
C GLY A 32 -12.02 1.73 -2.58
N ALA A 33 -13.24 1.75 -3.16
CA ALA A 33 -13.47 1.11 -4.45
C ALA A 33 -12.72 1.80 -5.60
N PHE A 34 -12.59 3.13 -5.51
CA PHE A 34 -11.79 3.90 -6.46
C PHE A 34 -10.31 3.51 -6.34
N LEU A 35 -9.75 3.56 -5.13
CA LEU A 35 -8.33 3.21 -4.88
C LEU A 35 -8.03 1.79 -5.34
N GLN A 36 -8.95 0.85 -5.10
CA GLN A 36 -8.83 -0.53 -5.52
C GLN A 36 -8.71 -0.69 -7.05
N ARG A 37 -9.43 0.13 -7.83
CA ARG A 37 -9.32 0.13 -9.31
C ARG A 37 -8.06 0.81 -9.80
N ALA A 38 -7.55 1.78 -9.06
CA ALA A 38 -6.33 2.52 -9.37
C ALA A 38 -5.04 1.71 -9.14
N LEU A 39 -5.09 0.56 -8.44
CA LEU A 39 -3.93 -0.31 -8.27
C LEU A 39 -3.53 -0.99 -9.57
N LEU A 40 -2.24 -1.19 -9.78
CA LEU A 40 -1.75 -2.16 -10.76
C LEU A 40 -2.26 -3.56 -10.37
N GLY A 41 -2.63 -4.35 -11.35
CA GLY A 41 -3.06 -5.74 -11.18
C GLY A 41 -1.97 -6.73 -11.61
N SER A 42 -2.18 -8.02 -11.36
CA SER A 42 -1.22 -9.07 -11.74
C SER A 42 -0.82 -9.06 -13.23
N GLY A 43 -1.77 -8.70 -14.12
CA GLY A 43 -1.52 -8.59 -15.56
C GLY A 43 -0.64 -7.38 -15.97
N ASP A 44 -0.37 -6.46 -15.05
CA ASP A 44 0.51 -5.31 -15.28
C ASP A 44 2.00 -5.66 -15.12
N PHE A 45 2.33 -6.88 -14.68
CA PHE A 45 3.68 -7.36 -14.39
C PHE A 45 4.13 -8.47 -15.35
N PRO A 46 5.43 -8.68 -15.52
CA PRO A 46 5.95 -9.78 -16.31
C PRO A 46 5.50 -11.15 -15.77
N ALA A 47 5.46 -12.15 -16.66
CA ALA A 47 5.21 -13.53 -16.25
C ALA A 47 6.26 -13.99 -15.21
N GLY A 48 5.81 -14.75 -14.22
CA GLY A 48 6.66 -15.27 -13.14
C GLY A 48 6.84 -14.35 -11.93
N VAL A 49 6.28 -13.13 -11.97
CA VAL A 49 6.19 -12.25 -10.78
C VAL A 49 5.10 -12.78 -9.85
N GLN A 50 5.38 -12.84 -8.56
CA GLN A 50 4.35 -13.13 -7.55
C GLN A 50 3.66 -11.81 -7.17
N TYR A 51 2.34 -11.77 -7.31
CA TYR A 51 1.52 -10.61 -6.99
C TYR A 51 0.56 -10.93 -5.85
N ASP A 52 0.60 -10.13 -4.79
CA ASP A 52 -0.27 -10.24 -3.63
C ASP A 52 -1.04 -8.95 -3.43
N ARG A 53 -2.37 -9.01 -3.50
CA ARG A 53 -3.22 -7.91 -3.10
C ARG A 53 -3.37 -7.93 -1.59
N ILE A 54 -3.01 -6.82 -0.94
CA ILE A 54 -3.10 -6.70 0.52
C ILE A 54 -4.48 -6.14 0.83
N ASN A 55 -5.34 -6.98 1.42
CA ASN A 55 -6.64 -6.56 1.92
C ASN A 55 -6.48 -6.14 3.38
N GLU A 56 -6.86 -4.91 3.70
CA GLU A 56 -6.91 -4.44 5.08
C GLU A 56 -8.11 -5.09 5.80
N GLU A 57 -7.85 -5.71 6.92
CA GLU A 57 -8.90 -6.17 7.83
C GLU A 57 -9.23 -5.04 8.81
N PRO A 58 -10.50 -4.62 8.92
CA PRO A 58 -10.89 -3.58 9.87
C PRO A 58 -10.43 -3.91 11.29
N GLY A 59 -9.74 -2.96 11.93
CA GLY A 59 -9.26 -3.11 13.30
C GLY A 59 -7.96 -3.90 13.48
N LYS A 60 -7.35 -4.39 12.41
CA LYS A 60 -5.97 -4.90 12.45
C LYS A 60 -5.02 -3.85 11.88
N PRO A 61 -3.91 -3.57 12.59
CA PRO A 61 -2.81 -2.80 12.02
C PRO A 61 -2.36 -3.48 10.73
N ASP A 62 -2.12 -2.70 9.71
CA ASP A 62 -1.76 -3.19 8.37
C ASP A 62 -0.32 -3.76 8.26
N GLY A 63 0.35 -3.96 9.39
CA GLY A 63 1.75 -4.37 9.42
C GLY A 63 2.72 -3.28 8.93
N ALA A 64 2.22 -2.08 8.66
CA ALA A 64 3.05 -0.90 8.35
C ALA A 64 3.79 -0.37 9.60
N ASP A 65 3.58 -0.98 10.74
CA ASP A 65 4.27 -0.62 11.98
C ASP A 65 5.81 -0.76 11.89
N GLY A 66 6.31 -1.24 10.79
CA GLY A 66 7.74 -1.42 10.58
C GLY A 66 8.35 -2.44 11.55
N PRO A 67 9.64 -2.72 11.45
CA PRO A 67 10.37 -3.46 12.47
C PRO A 67 10.22 -2.70 13.79
N GLY A 68 9.85 -3.44 14.86
CA GLY A 68 9.56 -2.88 16.19
C GLY A 68 10.48 -1.74 16.57
N SER A 69 10.02 -0.85 17.42
CA SER A 69 10.59 0.47 17.73
C SER A 69 12.11 0.45 17.91
N MET A 70 12.84 0.54 16.79
CA MET A 70 14.28 0.78 16.83
C MET A 70 14.52 2.18 17.39
N MET A 71 15.43 2.29 18.31
CA MET A 71 15.93 3.56 18.80
C MET A 71 16.97 4.11 17.82
N SER A 72 17.21 5.40 17.86
CA SER A 72 18.21 6.04 17.01
C SER A 72 18.84 7.27 17.66
N ARG A 73 20.03 7.59 17.20
CA ARG A 73 20.78 8.81 17.52
C ARG A 73 21.18 9.50 16.21
N PRO A 74 20.56 10.65 15.85
CA PRO A 74 19.54 11.42 16.60
C PRO A 74 18.23 10.65 16.80
N LYS A 75 17.53 11.00 17.90
CA LYS A 75 16.26 10.35 18.27
C LYS A 75 15.21 10.48 17.16
N GLY A 76 14.55 9.36 16.86
CA GLY A 76 13.43 9.28 15.90
C GLY A 76 13.85 9.07 14.45
N CYS A 77 15.15 8.98 14.12
CA CYS A 77 15.60 8.76 12.75
C CYS A 77 15.34 7.36 12.23
N ALA A 78 15.34 6.35 13.09
CA ALA A 78 15.06 4.97 12.67
C ALA A 78 13.73 4.80 11.92
N ASN A 79 12.73 5.61 12.26
CA ASN A 79 11.40 5.56 11.66
C ASN A 79 10.95 6.94 11.10
N ALA A 80 11.86 7.86 10.84
CA ALA A 80 11.52 9.23 10.47
C ALA A 80 10.59 9.30 9.25
N LEU A 81 10.92 8.63 8.16
CA LEU A 81 10.13 8.63 6.93
C LEU A 81 8.82 7.85 7.08
N THR A 82 8.84 6.69 7.74
CA THR A 82 7.63 5.88 7.98
C THR A 82 6.68 6.55 8.96
N ASN A 83 7.18 7.32 9.95
CA ASN A 83 6.32 8.10 10.85
C ASN A 83 5.53 9.19 10.13
N VAL A 84 6.11 9.84 9.13
CA VAL A 84 5.37 10.83 8.32
C VAL A 84 4.21 10.17 7.60
N ILE A 85 4.42 8.98 7.04
CA ILE A 85 3.37 8.20 6.37
C ILE A 85 2.32 7.74 7.39
N ARG A 86 2.74 7.19 8.51
CA ARG A 86 1.85 6.67 9.56
C ARG A 86 0.95 7.76 10.15
N GLN A 87 1.47 8.95 10.42
CA GLN A 87 0.68 10.09 10.92
C GLN A 87 -0.44 10.50 9.96
N THR A 88 -0.31 10.16 8.70
CA THR A 88 -1.30 10.45 7.66
C THR A 88 -2.15 9.23 7.29
N ALA A 89 -1.74 8.00 7.63
CA ALA A 89 -2.29 6.76 7.11
C ALA A 89 -3.58 6.28 7.81
N GLU A 90 -3.86 6.70 9.03
CA GLU A 90 -4.99 6.18 9.82
C GLU A 90 -6.26 7.01 9.64
N ARG A 91 -6.74 7.16 8.39
CA ARG A 91 -7.96 7.94 8.10
C ARG A 91 -9.23 7.08 7.97
N GLY A 92 -9.17 5.84 8.40
CA GLY A 92 -10.32 4.93 8.41
C GLY A 92 -10.36 3.94 7.24
N PRO A 93 -11.30 2.98 7.27
CA PRO A 93 -11.40 1.92 6.28
C PRO A 93 -11.57 2.46 4.86
N GLY A 94 -10.84 1.88 3.90
CA GLY A 94 -10.91 2.27 2.49
C GLY A 94 -10.16 3.56 2.13
N SER A 95 -9.40 4.13 3.07
CA SER A 95 -8.57 5.30 2.81
C SER A 95 -7.25 4.97 2.11
N ALA A 96 -6.85 3.69 2.10
CA ALA A 96 -5.68 3.18 1.40
C ALA A 96 -6.02 1.90 0.62
N ALA A 97 -5.24 1.62 -0.43
CA ALA A 97 -5.24 0.36 -1.14
C ALA A 97 -3.80 -0.07 -1.41
N LYS A 98 -3.50 -1.37 -1.25
CA LYS A 98 -2.13 -1.88 -1.22
C LYS A 98 -1.98 -3.15 -2.04
N TYR A 99 -0.78 -3.35 -2.56
CA TYR A 99 -0.33 -4.63 -3.09
C TYR A 99 1.18 -4.80 -2.85
N ALA A 100 1.63 -6.03 -2.93
CA ALA A 100 3.05 -6.36 -2.98
C ALA A 100 3.34 -7.20 -4.22
N VAL A 101 4.54 -7.03 -4.76
CA VAL A 101 5.09 -7.90 -5.81
C VAL A 101 6.44 -8.42 -5.37
N SER A 102 6.68 -9.69 -5.66
CA SER A 102 7.96 -10.34 -5.37
C SER A 102 8.62 -10.84 -6.64
N TYR A 103 9.89 -10.56 -6.73
CA TYR A 103 10.83 -11.00 -7.76
C TYR A 103 11.97 -11.77 -7.10
N ASP A 104 12.75 -12.51 -7.88
CA ASP A 104 14.08 -12.86 -7.42
C ASP A 104 14.94 -11.59 -7.37
N GLY A 105 15.38 -11.22 -6.17
CA GLY A 105 16.16 -10.00 -5.90
C GLY A 105 15.39 -8.86 -5.26
N ALA A 106 14.05 -8.84 -5.27
CA ALA A 106 13.30 -7.77 -4.63
C ALA A 106 11.89 -8.14 -4.18
N ARG A 107 11.45 -7.56 -3.05
CA ARG A 107 10.04 -7.44 -2.67
C ARG A 107 9.66 -5.96 -2.65
N ILE A 108 8.58 -5.60 -3.35
CA ILE A 108 8.14 -4.23 -3.55
C ILE A 108 6.70 -4.10 -3.08
N GLY A 109 6.47 -3.27 -2.07
CA GLY A 109 5.14 -2.90 -1.60
C GLY A 109 4.73 -1.55 -2.16
N MET A 110 3.50 -1.44 -2.64
CA MET A 110 2.91 -0.20 -3.16
C MET A 110 1.62 0.12 -2.43
N THR A 111 1.44 1.38 -2.10
CA THR A 111 0.23 1.89 -1.43
C THR A 111 -0.27 3.14 -2.16
N VAL A 112 -1.57 3.16 -2.43
CA VAL A 112 -2.29 4.33 -2.95
C VAL A 112 -3.19 4.87 -1.83
N LEU A 113 -3.14 6.18 -1.62
CA LEU A 113 -3.85 6.88 -0.54
C LEU A 113 -4.92 7.82 -1.10
N SER A 114 -6.01 7.99 -0.38
CA SER A 114 -7.09 8.92 -0.72
C SER A 114 -6.79 10.37 -0.35
N TRP A 115 -5.59 10.70 0.11
CA TRP A 115 -5.13 12.03 0.51
C TRP A 115 -3.68 12.27 0.11
N ASN A 116 -3.23 13.54 0.18
CA ASN A 116 -1.87 13.92 -0.10
C ASN A 116 -0.94 13.69 1.10
N LEU A 117 0.30 13.30 0.80
CA LEU A 117 1.40 13.25 1.75
C LEU A 117 2.02 14.63 1.94
N ASP A 118 2.56 14.87 3.11
CA ASP A 118 3.42 16.03 3.39
C ASP A 118 4.85 15.75 2.88
N LEU A 119 5.07 16.03 1.58
CA LEU A 119 6.37 15.77 0.95
C LEU A 119 7.48 16.70 1.47
N ASP A 120 7.13 17.88 1.95
CA ASP A 120 8.12 18.81 2.49
C ASP A 120 8.59 18.32 3.87
N LYS A 121 7.69 17.79 4.68
CA LYS A 121 8.06 17.11 5.92
C LYS A 121 8.91 15.86 5.67
N LEU A 122 8.60 15.07 4.64
CA LEU A 122 9.43 13.92 4.24
C LEU A 122 10.85 14.33 3.87
N LYS A 123 11.02 15.43 3.11
CA LYS A 123 12.33 15.98 2.77
C LYS A 123 13.08 16.43 4.00
N ALA A 124 12.43 17.21 4.87
CA ALA A 124 13.05 17.71 6.10
C ALA A 124 13.51 16.57 7.04
N GLU A 125 12.69 15.49 7.15
CA GLU A 125 13.07 14.33 7.94
C GLU A 125 14.21 13.53 7.30
N ALA A 126 14.23 13.40 5.98
CA ALA A 126 15.34 12.75 5.27
C ALA A 126 16.66 13.52 5.46
N GLU A 127 16.63 14.85 5.35
CA GLU A 127 17.78 15.71 5.57
C GLU A 127 18.25 15.63 7.03
N ARG A 128 17.35 15.72 8.00
CA ARG A 128 17.65 15.60 9.43
C ARG A 128 18.29 14.26 9.76
N CYS A 129 17.88 13.19 9.07
CA CYS A 129 18.32 11.82 9.27
C CYS A 129 19.21 11.31 8.13
N ALA A 130 19.97 12.20 7.49
CA ALA A 130 20.89 11.81 6.40
C ALA A 130 21.95 10.81 6.90
N THR A 131 22.39 10.95 8.16
CA THR A 131 23.31 10.02 8.84
C THR A 131 22.85 9.85 10.27
N PHE A 132 22.71 8.60 10.72
CA PHE A 132 22.32 8.29 12.10
C PHE A 132 22.78 6.89 12.50
N GLU A 133 22.65 6.59 13.79
CA GLU A 133 22.82 5.24 14.31
C GLU A 133 21.48 4.69 14.76
N ALA A 134 21.21 3.42 14.43
CA ALA A 134 20.04 2.70 14.91
C ALA A 134 20.46 1.58 15.89
N PHE A 135 19.64 1.31 16.91
CA PHE A 135 19.92 0.28 17.90
C PHE A 135 18.63 -0.32 18.47
N PHE A 136 18.71 -1.58 18.91
CA PHE A 136 17.56 -2.29 19.47
C PHE A 136 17.37 -2.04 20.95
N ASP A 137 18.46 -1.80 21.68
CA ASP A 137 18.46 -1.42 23.08
C ASP A 137 19.54 -0.36 23.36
N PRO A 138 19.41 0.44 24.46
CA PRO A 138 20.33 1.54 24.74
C PRO A 138 21.80 1.17 24.88
N ASP A 139 22.07 -0.08 25.26
CA ASP A 139 23.42 -0.60 25.59
C ASP A 139 24.06 -1.34 24.42
N SER A 140 23.32 -1.53 23.30
CA SER A 140 23.85 -2.16 22.10
C SER A 140 24.67 -1.18 21.25
N ASP A 141 25.64 -1.73 20.51
CA ASP A 141 26.38 -0.96 19.51
C ASP A 141 25.44 -0.38 18.46
N GLY A 142 25.66 0.87 18.09
CA GLY A 142 24.89 1.54 17.05
C GLY A 142 25.18 0.96 15.66
N ILE A 143 24.13 0.71 14.91
CA ILE A 143 24.22 0.30 13.50
C ILE A 143 24.25 1.58 12.66
N PRO A 144 25.34 1.84 11.91
CA PRO A 144 25.42 2.99 11.03
C PRO A 144 24.36 2.96 9.94
N MET A 145 23.63 4.05 9.79
CA MET A 145 22.57 4.25 8.82
C MET A 145 22.80 5.52 8.01
N THR A 146 22.51 5.45 6.71
CA THR A 146 22.47 6.64 5.84
C THR A 146 21.13 6.74 5.12
N THR A 147 20.70 7.98 4.84
CA THR A 147 19.53 8.27 4.01
C THR A 147 19.98 9.17 2.86
N GLU A 148 19.86 8.70 1.64
CA GLU A 148 20.29 9.39 0.44
C GLU A 148 19.09 9.56 -0.51
N ALA A 149 19.04 10.70 -1.23
CA ALA A 149 17.99 10.94 -2.20
C ALA A 149 18.17 10.02 -3.43
N LEU A 150 17.07 9.42 -3.90
CA LEU A 150 17.03 8.66 -5.14
C LEU A 150 16.87 9.60 -6.33
N SER A 151 17.70 9.38 -7.36
CA SER A 151 17.55 10.03 -8.66
C SER A 151 16.64 9.21 -9.60
N GLY A 152 16.20 9.83 -10.71
CA GLY A 152 15.41 9.14 -11.74
C GLY A 152 13.92 9.04 -11.49
N LEU A 153 13.40 9.72 -10.47
CA LEU A 153 11.97 9.80 -10.19
C LEU A 153 11.29 10.84 -11.09
N PRO A 154 10.05 10.58 -11.55
CA PRO A 154 9.33 11.53 -12.42
C PRO A 154 8.73 12.71 -11.64
N GLY A 155 8.70 13.88 -12.28
CA GLY A 155 7.93 15.04 -11.83
C GLY A 155 8.30 15.54 -10.43
N ARG A 156 7.30 15.60 -9.54
CA ARG A 156 7.46 16.06 -8.15
C ARG A 156 7.60 14.90 -7.15
N ALA A 157 7.88 13.70 -7.62
CA ALA A 157 8.15 12.57 -6.75
C ALA A 157 9.43 12.79 -5.96
N VAL A 158 9.46 12.31 -4.73
CA VAL A 158 10.66 12.26 -3.88
C VAL A 158 10.93 10.79 -3.52
N GLY A 159 12.20 10.45 -3.40
CA GLY A 159 12.58 9.09 -3.02
C GLY A 159 13.88 9.07 -2.27
N TYR A 160 14.06 8.01 -1.50
CA TYR A 160 15.22 7.83 -0.62
C TYR A 160 15.68 6.38 -0.64
N GLN A 161 16.99 6.23 -0.60
CA GLN A 161 17.65 4.98 -0.27
C GLN A 161 18.13 5.09 1.17
N GLN A 162 17.67 4.21 2.03
CA GLN A 162 18.17 4.10 3.40
C GLN A 162 19.05 2.87 3.50
N THR A 163 20.31 3.06 3.84
CA THR A 163 21.31 1.99 3.89
C THR A 163 21.76 1.74 5.31
N MET A 164 21.69 0.49 5.71
CA MET A 164 22.22 -0.05 6.96
C MET A 164 23.56 -0.70 6.66
N THR A 165 24.58 -0.43 7.48
CA THR A 165 25.87 -1.12 7.42
C THR A 165 26.02 -2.00 8.66
N LEU A 166 25.96 -3.31 8.47
CA LEU A 166 26.11 -4.30 9.54
C LEU A 166 27.25 -5.27 9.19
N ASN A 167 28.23 -5.39 10.08
CA ASN A 167 29.41 -6.23 9.87
C ASN A 167 30.17 -5.95 8.54
N GLY A 168 30.15 -4.70 8.08
CA GLY A 168 30.74 -4.31 6.79
C GLY A 168 29.85 -4.56 5.58
N GLU A 169 28.73 -5.25 5.72
CA GLU A 169 27.77 -5.47 4.65
C GLU A 169 26.71 -4.35 4.61
N LYS A 170 26.38 -3.92 3.39
CA LYS A 170 25.39 -2.88 3.16
C LYS A 170 24.08 -3.47 2.69
N ASN A 171 23.01 -3.15 3.44
CA ASN A 171 21.64 -3.50 3.08
C ASN A 171 20.82 -2.23 2.91
N SER A 172 20.14 -2.09 1.77
CA SER A 172 19.40 -0.87 1.44
C SER A 172 17.92 -1.14 1.29
N VAL A 173 17.11 -0.19 1.78
CA VAL A 173 15.67 -0.10 1.54
C VAL A 173 15.42 1.12 0.67
N PHE A 174 14.58 0.98 -0.33
CA PHE A 174 14.23 2.07 -1.25
C PHE A 174 12.80 2.50 -1.02
N MET A 175 12.59 3.81 -0.94
CA MET A 175 11.28 4.41 -0.71
C MET A 175 11.02 5.50 -1.73
N ALA A 176 9.79 5.63 -2.23
CA ALA A 176 9.40 6.70 -3.13
C ALA A 176 7.98 7.18 -2.82
N PHE A 177 7.73 8.48 -3.02
CA PHE A 177 6.51 9.17 -2.62
C PHE A 177 6.13 10.19 -3.69
N GLN A 178 4.83 10.24 -4.03
CA GLN A 178 4.31 11.24 -4.98
C GLN A 178 2.86 11.57 -4.66
N ASN A 179 2.53 12.87 -4.71
CA ASN A 179 1.14 13.32 -4.73
C ASN A 179 0.62 13.38 -6.18
N VAL A 180 -0.60 12.88 -6.39
CA VAL A 180 -1.29 12.84 -7.68
C VAL A 180 -2.70 13.43 -7.49
N GLY A 181 -2.87 14.71 -7.88
CA GLY A 181 -4.09 15.45 -7.56
C GLY A 181 -4.30 15.57 -6.06
N THR A 182 -5.43 15.10 -5.55
CA THR A 182 -5.77 15.06 -4.11
C THR A 182 -5.38 13.76 -3.42
N ARG A 183 -4.62 12.91 -4.09
CA ARG A 183 -4.24 11.55 -3.66
C ARG A 183 -2.74 11.41 -3.62
N ALA A 184 -2.27 10.29 -3.09
CA ALA A 184 -0.85 9.99 -3.11
C ALA A 184 -0.57 8.52 -3.43
N VAL A 185 0.63 8.26 -3.88
CA VAL A 185 1.21 6.93 -3.98
C VAL A 185 2.54 6.92 -3.23
N PHE A 186 2.80 5.85 -2.50
CA PHE A 186 4.13 5.55 -2.00
C PHE A 186 4.49 4.09 -2.19
N GLY A 187 5.77 3.83 -2.30
CA GLY A 187 6.31 2.49 -2.43
C GLY A 187 7.51 2.27 -1.54
N VAL A 188 7.72 1.02 -1.17
CA VAL A 188 8.90 0.55 -0.44
C VAL A 188 9.42 -0.70 -1.10
N ALA A 189 10.73 -0.80 -1.31
CA ALA A 189 11.36 -1.98 -1.89
C ALA A 189 12.50 -2.48 -0.99
N PHE A 190 12.55 -3.79 -0.84
CA PHE A 190 13.54 -4.51 -0.05
C PHE A 190 14.31 -5.48 -0.96
N PRO A 191 15.63 -5.55 -0.87
CA PRO A 191 16.40 -6.65 -1.47
C PRO A 191 15.95 -7.98 -0.85
N THR A 192 15.47 -8.89 -1.68
CA THR A 192 14.94 -10.18 -1.21
C THR A 192 15.28 -11.25 -2.22
N PRO A 193 16.44 -11.91 -2.12
CA PRO A 193 16.79 -13.02 -2.98
C PRO A 193 15.79 -14.16 -2.83
N ASN A 194 15.20 -14.61 -3.94
CA ASN A 194 14.29 -15.77 -3.96
C ASN A 194 14.41 -16.51 -5.28
N PRO A 195 15.32 -17.48 -5.39
CA PRO A 195 15.58 -18.21 -6.63
C PRO A 195 14.39 -19.04 -7.13
N ASN A 196 13.34 -19.21 -6.32
CA ASN A 196 12.11 -19.89 -6.74
C ASN A 196 11.20 -18.98 -7.59
N ILE A 197 11.51 -17.68 -7.69
CA ILE A 197 10.78 -16.72 -8.53
C ILE A 197 11.52 -16.56 -9.84
N ALA A 198 10.86 -16.85 -10.96
CA ALA A 198 11.49 -16.81 -12.28
C ALA A 198 11.82 -15.38 -12.75
N ALA A 199 10.95 -14.42 -12.42
CA ALA A 199 11.16 -13.02 -12.77
C ALA A 199 12.18 -12.38 -11.83
N LYS A 200 13.20 -11.74 -12.43
CA LYS A 200 14.29 -11.09 -11.68
C LYS A 200 14.07 -9.60 -11.58
N ALA A 201 14.51 -9.01 -10.46
CA ALA A 201 14.55 -7.58 -10.26
C ALA A 201 15.96 -7.07 -10.01
N SER A 202 16.19 -5.83 -10.44
CA SER A 202 17.40 -5.05 -10.12
C SER A 202 16.96 -3.77 -9.39
N LEU A 203 17.36 -3.61 -8.12
CA LEU A 203 17.06 -2.41 -7.35
C LEU A 203 18.16 -1.35 -7.56
N PRO A 204 17.81 -0.06 -7.66
CA PRO A 204 16.46 0.51 -7.52
C PRO A 204 15.62 0.50 -8.82
N GLN A 205 16.15 0.13 -9.99
CA GLN A 205 15.53 0.34 -11.31
C GLN A 205 14.12 -0.27 -11.40
N THR A 206 13.97 -1.55 -11.06
CA THR A 206 12.67 -2.23 -11.10
C THR A 206 11.64 -1.55 -10.18
N PHE A 207 12.07 -1.09 -9.01
CA PHE A 207 11.22 -0.33 -8.09
C PHE A 207 10.75 0.99 -8.70
N LEU A 208 11.66 1.77 -9.29
CA LEU A 208 11.35 3.07 -9.91
C LEU A 208 10.38 2.93 -11.10
N GLU A 209 10.54 1.88 -11.90
CA GLU A 209 9.63 1.56 -13.00
C GLU A 209 8.21 1.25 -12.50
N ILE A 210 8.08 0.39 -11.49
CA ILE A 210 6.79 0.02 -10.90
C ILE A 210 6.14 1.23 -10.25
N PHE A 211 6.91 2.03 -9.50
CA PHE A 211 6.42 3.26 -8.87
C PHE A 211 5.88 4.25 -9.91
N THR A 212 6.63 4.49 -10.97
CA THR A 212 6.23 5.38 -12.08
C THR A 212 4.96 4.88 -12.75
N LYS A 213 4.87 3.59 -13.04
CA LYS A 213 3.68 2.97 -13.64
C LYS A 213 2.45 3.08 -12.74
N GLN A 214 2.63 2.88 -11.43
CA GLN A 214 1.54 3.04 -10.46
C GLN A 214 1.07 4.50 -10.37
N ALA A 215 1.99 5.46 -10.32
CA ALA A 215 1.65 6.88 -10.29
C ALA A 215 0.90 7.31 -11.57
N ALA A 216 1.34 6.85 -12.74
CA ALA A 216 0.66 7.11 -14.01
C ALA A 216 -0.76 6.52 -14.04
N LYS A 217 -0.95 5.29 -13.55
CA LYS A 217 -2.27 4.65 -13.47
C LYS A 217 -3.21 5.42 -12.53
N LEU A 218 -2.71 5.88 -11.38
CA LEU A 218 -3.47 6.70 -10.46
C LEU A 218 -3.87 8.05 -11.07
N GLN A 219 -3.02 8.64 -11.89
CA GLN A 219 -3.29 9.89 -12.60
C GLN A 219 -4.37 9.73 -13.67
N ALA A 220 -4.45 8.56 -14.32
CA ALA A 220 -5.41 8.25 -15.37
C ALA A 220 -6.78 7.78 -14.84
N SER A 221 -6.92 7.59 -13.51
CA SER A 221 -8.13 7.09 -12.85
C SER A 221 -8.96 8.25 -12.27
#